data_32137a8d982959d690cb64dfd772d9d6
#
_entry.id   32137a8d982959d690cb64dfd772d9d6
#
_cell.length_a   1.000
_cell.length_b   1.000
_cell.length_c   1.000
_cell.angle_alpha   90.00
_cell.angle_beta   90.00
_cell.angle_gamma   90.00
#
_symmetry.space_group_name_H-M   'P 1'
#
loop_
_entity.id
_entity.type
_entity.pdbx_description
1 polymer ?
#
loop_
_entity_poly.entity_id
_entity_poly.type
_entity_poly.pdbx_seq_one_letter_code
_entity_poly.pdbx_strand_id
1 'polypeptide(L)'
;MRWFCIATALLGVNLYAAAAAAGPLDLSSGGDALVAYRKIQCSAKDAAPALYHWSGHVFSRVPGEPDRHIFDVEGMNIRQCVTINDPKRGVGFRMVSRELMFYLDPTTGALLKAWLNPFTGRTVDVVQVVNDPVNMRPMFATDDHGKPFSFGGRIEGGRVFISSEIPLFYKNPLAGDYQDYVGNQYHAMEIFDFVVDKADLLNRDKPEASPSVSWVRVAEWLPWMEMGGRAGLMVMNATGQKVAGIDQLPPILRDEIHSDYPAWTAPPPVDDARPNETSWTYFKKVLAARKANATP
;
A
#
# COMPACT_ATOMS: atom_id res chain seq x y z
N MET A 1 71.64 -51.99 -4.87
CA MET A 1 70.24 -52.01 -5.33
C MET A 1 69.54 -50.73 -4.80
N ARG A 2 69.34 -49.69 -5.65
CA ARG A 2 68.72 -48.41 -5.31
C ARG A 2 67.34 -48.40 -5.93
N TRP A 3 66.29 -48.28 -5.09
CA TRP A 3 64.92 -48.14 -5.53
C TRP A 3 64.62 -46.65 -5.66
N PHE A 4 64.18 -46.24 -6.85
CA PHE A 4 63.62 -44.92 -7.12
C PHE A 4 62.11 -44.97 -6.89
N CYS A 5 61.62 -44.18 -5.96
CA CYS A 5 60.19 -43.90 -5.82
C CYS A 5 59.84 -42.69 -6.71
N ILE A 6 58.99 -42.93 -7.72
CA ILE A 6 58.41 -41.89 -8.53
C ILE A 6 57.11 -41.43 -7.84
N ALA A 7 57.08 -40.20 -7.35
CA ALA A 7 55.91 -39.58 -6.82
C ALA A 7 55.10 -38.91 -7.96
N THR A 8 53.93 -39.43 -8.26
CA THR A 8 52.98 -38.85 -9.24
C THR A 8 52.14 -37.78 -8.55
N ALA A 9 52.38 -36.51 -8.86
CA ALA A 9 51.56 -35.39 -8.39
C ALA A 9 50.28 -35.29 -9.27
N LEU A 10 49.15 -35.60 -8.69
CA LEU A 10 47.82 -35.35 -9.28
C LEU A 10 47.49 -33.86 -9.11
N LEU A 11 47.59 -33.08 -10.18
CA LEU A 11 47.03 -31.73 -10.26
C LEU A 11 45.49 -31.82 -10.35
N GLY A 12 44.81 -31.57 -9.24
CA GLY A 12 43.36 -31.40 -9.19
C GLY A 12 42.98 -30.08 -9.86
N VAL A 13 42.41 -30.13 -11.05
CA VAL A 13 41.79 -28.98 -11.69
C VAL A 13 40.46 -28.74 -11.02
N ASN A 14 40.39 -27.75 -10.13
CA ASN A 14 39.12 -27.23 -9.60
C ASN A 14 38.37 -26.45 -10.69
N LEU A 15 37.46 -27.11 -11.38
CA LEU A 15 36.46 -26.46 -12.24
C LEU A 15 35.47 -25.72 -11.33
N TYR A 16 35.74 -24.47 -11.09
CA TYR A 16 34.67 -23.56 -10.60
C TYR A 16 33.66 -23.40 -11.74
N ALA A 17 32.57 -24.13 -11.66
CA ALA A 17 31.40 -23.84 -12.48
C ALA A 17 30.89 -22.44 -12.06
N ALA A 18 31.22 -21.42 -12.85
CA ALA A 18 30.59 -20.12 -12.72
C ALA A 18 29.09 -20.35 -12.92
N ALA A 19 28.32 -20.19 -11.87
CA ALA A 19 26.86 -20.15 -12.00
C ALA A 19 26.53 -19.06 -13.03
N ALA A 20 25.99 -19.47 -14.18
CA ALA A 20 25.54 -18.53 -15.19
C ALA A 20 24.56 -17.57 -14.50
N ALA A 21 24.90 -16.29 -14.49
CA ALA A 21 24.01 -15.26 -13.94
C ALA A 21 22.65 -15.41 -14.65
N ALA A 22 21.61 -15.65 -13.88
CA ALA A 22 20.27 -15.76 -14.44
C ALA A 22 19.95 -14.45 -15.17
N GLY A 23 19.48 -14.54 -16.43
CA GLY A 23 19.10 -13.38 -17.23
C GLY A 23 18.03 -12.52 -16.53
N PRO A 24 17.67 -11.37 -17.08
CA PRO A 24 16.63 -10.51 -16.51
C PRO A 24 15.30 -11.26 -16.35
N LEU A 25 14.41 -10.74 -15.49
CA LEU A 25 13.05 -11.27 -15.36
C LEU A 25 12.31 -11.18 -16.70
N ASP A 26 11.63 -12.26 -17.08
CA ASP A 26 10.78 -12.33 -18.26
C ASP A 26 9.31 -12.10 -17.86
N LEU A 27 8.77 -10.92 -18.15
CA LEU A 27 7.40 -10.56 -17.80
C LEU A 27 6.32 -11.38 -18.55
N SER A 28 6.70 -12.18 -19.56
CA SER A 28 5.78 -13.14 -20.20
C SER A 28 5.62 -14.44 -19.40
N SER A 29 6.55 -14.73 -18.50
CA SER A 29 6.48 -15.83 -17.55
C SER A 29 5.67 -15.42 -16.31
N GLY A 30 4.63 -16.18 -15.97
CA GLY A 30 3.80 -15.89 -14.79
C GLY A 30 4.59 -15.83 -13.49
N GLY A 31 5.62 -16.66 -13.33
CA GLY A 31 6.51 -16.63 -12.15
C GLY A 31 7.35 -15.37 -12.08
N ASP A 32 8.03 -15.00 -13.17
CA ASP A 32 8.86 -13.79 -13.22
C ASP A 32 8.03 -12.51 -13.15
N ALA A 33 6.87 -12.51 -13.81
CA ALA A 33 5.90 -11.43 -13.74
C ALA A 33 5.42 -11.20 -12.29
N LEU A 34 5.15 -12.27 -11.54
CA LEU A 34 4.77 -12.20 -10.14
C LEU A 34 5.91 -11.68 -9.26
N VAL A 35 7.16 -12.10 -9.52
CA VAL A 35 8.35 -11.57 -8.82
C VAL A 35 8.52 -10.08 -9.10
N ALA A 36 8.38 -9.63 -10.35
CA ALA A 36 8.44 -8.23 -10.72
C ALA A 36 7.36 -7.41 -10.01
N TYR A 37 6.13 -7.90 -9.97
CA TYR A 37 5.03 -7.26 -9.25
C TYR A 37 5.32 -7.19 -7.74
N ARG A 38 5.80 -8.28 -7.15
CA ARG A 38 6.20 -8.30 -5.73
C ARG A 38 7.28 -7.28 -5.41
N LYS A 39 8.29 -7.07 -6.30
CA LYS A 39 9.34 -6.05 -6.13
C LYS A 39 8.79 -4.63 -6.09
N ILE A 40 7.67 -4.36 -6.77
CA ILE A 40 6.96 -3.10 -6.69
C ILE A 40 6.24 -3.00 -5.35
N GLN A 41 5.45 -4.02 -5.00
CA GLN A 41 4.62 -3.96 -3.80
C GLN A 41 5.43 -3.95 -2.49
N CYS A 42 6.50 -4.74 -2.41
CA CYS A 42 7.33 -4.89 -1.22
C CYS A 42 8.78 -5.23 -1.59
N SER A 43 9.31 -6.34 -1.05
CA SER A 43 10.61 -6.90 -1.39
C SER A 43 10.44 -8.35 -1.85
N ALA A 44 11.28 -8.80 -2.79
CA ALA A 44 11.41 -10.21 -3.14
C ALA A 44 12.03 -11.03 -1.99
N LYS A 45 12.70 -10.36 -1.05
CA LYS A 45 13.23 -10.98 0.18
C LYS A 45 12.09 -11.06 1.21
N ASP A 46 11.87 -12.27 1.75
CA ASP A 46 10.83 -12.51 2.75
C ASP A 46 11.03 -11.67 4.01
N ALA A 47 9.93 -11.15 4.53
CA ALA A 47 9.85 -10.37 5.76
C ALA A 47 10.72 -9.08 5.75
N ALA A 48 11.25 -8.66 4.60
CA ALA A 48 11.92 -7.37 4.48
C ALA A 48 10.86 -6.25 4.47
N PRO A 49 10.95 -5.24 5.36
CA PRO A 49 10.04 -4.11 5.35
C PRO A 49 10.20 -3.29 4.08
N ALA A 50 9.10 -2.81 3.54
CA ALA A 50 9.05 -1.81 2.48
C ALA A 50 8.11 -0.69 2.92
N LEU A 51 8.51 0.55 2.67
CA LEU A 51 7.79 1.74 3.12
C LEU A 51 7.46 2.61 1.93
N TYR A 52 6.18 2.96 1.81
CA TYR A 52 5.71 3.98 0.88
C TYR A 52 5.33 5.24 1.64
N HIS A 53 5.66 6.36 1.05
CA HIS A 53 5.22 7.68 1.45
C HIS A 53 4.46 8.33 0.30
N TRP A 54 3.42 9.09 0.59
CA TRP A 54 2.69 9.93 -0.37
C TRP A 54 2.20 11.21 0.26
N SER A 55 2.06 12.23 -0.59
CA SER A 55 1.44 13.50 -0.24
C SER A 55 0.52 13.98 -1.36
N GLY A 56 -0.45 14.81 -1.02
CA GLY A 56 -1.40 15.30 -2.00
C GLY A 56 -2.51 16.16 -1.43
N HIS A 57 -3.58 16.29 -2.20
CA HIS A 57 -4.69 17.20 -1.96
C HIS A 57 -6.03 16.49 -1.99
N VAL A 58 -6.98 17.00 -1.22
CA VAL A 58 -8.37 16.55 -1.21
C VAL A 58 -9.28 17.71 -1.62
N PHE A 59 -10.06 17.47 -2.65
CA PHE A 59 -11.05 18.41 -3.16
C PHE A 59 -12.45 17.90 -2.88
N SER A 60 -13.36 18.81 -2.56
CA SER A 60 -14.79 18.52 -2.59
C SER A 60 -15.36 18.82 -3.96
N ARG A 61 -16.28 17.97 -4.42
CA ARG A 61 -17.07 18.19 -5.64
C ARG A 61 -18.53 18.09 -5.30
N VAL A 62 -19.22 19.24 -5.30
CA VAL A 62 -20.63 19.37 -4.98
C VAL A 62 -21.38 19.89 -6.20
N PRO A 63 -22.50 19.26 -6.62
CA PRO A 63 -23.27 19.73 -7.77
C PRO A 63 -23.67 21.20 -7.64
N GLY A 64 -23.32 22.01 -8.66
CA GLY A 64 -23.63 23.44 -8.68
C GLY A 64 -22.69 24.35 -7.89
N GLU A 65 -21.67 23.81 -7.25
CA GLU A 65 -20.63 24.57 -6.53
C GLU A 65 -19.26 24.40 -7.19
N PRO A 66 -18.35 25.39 -7.09
CA PRO A 66 -16.94 25.20 -7.46
C PRO A 66 -16.28 24.13 -6.59
N ASP A 67 -15.36 23.36 -7.18
CA ASP A 67 -14.52 22.46 -6.40
C ASP A 67 -13.71 23.25 -5.37
N ARG A 68 -13.64 22.76 -4.13
CA ARG A 68 -12.89 23.39 -3.04
C ARG A 68 -11.75 22.47 -2.61
N HIS A 69 -10.55 23.01 -2.49
CA HIS A 69 -9.45 22.36 -1.80
C HIS A 69 -9.75 22.37 -0.29
N ILE A 70 -10.02 21.20 0.28
CA ILE A 70 -10.49 21.09 1.66
C ILE A 70 -9.44 20.57 2.63
N PHE A 71 -8.51 19.75 2.16
CA PHE A 71 -7.38 19.22 2.95
C PHE A 71 -6.15 19.02 2.07
N ASP A 72 -4.98 19.12 2.68
CA ASP A 72 -3.79 18.40 2.25
C ASP A 72 -3.71 17.05 2.96
N VAL A 73 -2.97 16.12 2.41
CA VAL A 73 -2.74 14.80 3.02
C VAL A 73 -1.27 14.41 2.98
N GLU A 74 -0.83 13.81 4.08
CA GLU A 74 0.44 13.13 4.21
C GLU A 74 0.19 11.70 4.69
N GLY A 75 0.70 10.71 3.97
CA GLY A 75 0.44 9.33 4.30
C GLY A 75 1.63 8.40 4.10
N MET A 76 1.55 7.25 4.77
CA MET A 76 2.53 6.18 4.64
C MET A 76 1.85 4.81 4.71
N ASN A 77 2.49 3.83 4.10
CA ASN A 77 2.12 2.42 4.26
C ASN A 77 3.40 1.61 4.46
N ILE A 78 3.50 0.94 5.60
CA ILE A 78 4.59 0.01 5.88
C ILE A 78 4.09 -1.42 5.70
N ARG A 79 4.85 -2.21 4.95
CA ARG A 79 4.43 -3.53 4.50
C ARG A 79 5.59 -4.52 4.46
N GLN A 80 5.25 -5.79 4.41
CA GLN A 80 6.20 -6.87 4.13
C GLN A 80 5.51 -7.99 3.36
N CYS A 81 6.30 -8.75 2.62
CA CYS A 81 5.83 -9.92 1.88
C CYS A 81 6.49 -11.18 2.37
N VAL A 82 5.78 -12.28 2.28
CA VAL A 82 6.30 -13.63 2.54
C VAL A 82 5.91 -14.56 1.40
N THR A 83 6.83 -15.44 1.03
CA THR A 83 6.60 -16.48 0.04
C THR A 83 5.63 -17.52 0.60
N ILE A 84 4.67 -17.92 -0.22
CA ILE A 84 3.71 -18.97 0.08
C ILE A 84 3.67 -19.97 -1.09
N ASN A 85 3.26 -21.19 -0.81
CA ASN A 85 3.14 -22.24 -1.81
C ASN A 85 1.71 -22.81 -1.79
N ASP A 86 1.16 -22.97 -2.96
CA ASP A 86 -0.16 -23.59 -3.16
C ASP A 86 0.00 -24.76 -4.13
N PRO A 87 -0.57 -25.96 -3.83
CA PRO A 87 -0.41 -27.15 -4.67
C PRO A 87 -0.95 -27.00 -6.10
N LYS A 88 -1.93 -26.11 -6.32
CA LYS A 88 -2.56 -25.86 -7.62
C LYS A 88 -1.93 -24.67 -8.34
N ARG A 89 -1.68 -23.60 -7.59
CA ARG A 89 -1.30 -22.27 -8.14
C ARG A 89 0.19 -22.00 -8.11
N GLY A 90 0.98 -22.91 -7.53
CA GLY A 90 2.42 -22.82 -7.43
C GLY A 90 2.90 -21.82 -6.37
N VAL A 91 4.08 -21.26 -6.61
CA VAL A 91 4.67 -20.24 -5.72
C VAL A 91 3.87 -18.95 -5.81
N GLY A 92 3.67 -18.32 -4.66
CA GLY A 92 3.00 -17.05 -4.54
C GLY A 92 3.61 -16.17 -3.44
N PHE A 93 3.00 -15.06 -3.17
CA PHE A 93 3.31 -14.26 -1.99
C PHE A 93 2.05 -13.73 -1.33
N ARG A 94 2.16 -13.47 -0.04
CA ARG A 94 1.19 -12.74 0.77
C ARG A 94 1.83 -11.44 1.22
N MET A 95 1.08 -10.35 1.18
CA MET A 95 1.50 -9.06 1.70
C MET A 95 0.64 -8.69 2.91
N VAL A 96 1.30 -8.29 3.99
CA VAL A 96 0.68 -7.69 5.17
C VAL A 96 1.16 -6.25 5.30
N SER A 97 0.26 -5.36 5.68
CA SER A 97 0.58 -3.93 5.76
C SER A 97 -0.29 -3.19 6.77
N ARG A 98 0.16 -2.00 7.15
CA ARG A 98 -0.64 -1.00 7.87
C ARG A 98 -0.42 0.37 7.25
N GLU A 99 -1.44 1.21 7.34
CA GLU A 99 -1.53 2.50 6.69
C GLU A 99 -1.85 3.60 7.68
N LEU A 100 -1.17 4.72 7.52
CA LEU A 100 -1.42 5.95 8.26
C LEU A 100 -1.51 7.10 7.26
N MET A 101 -2.54 7.95 7.39
CA MET A 101 -2.64 9.18 6.60
C MET A 101 -3.31 10.27 7.41
N PHE A 102 -2.71 11.45 7.38
CA PHE A 102 -3.16 12.63 8.09
C PHE A 102 -3.81 13.63 7.16
N TYR A 103 -4.88 14.25 7.64
CA TYR A 103 -5.51 15.41 7.02
C TYR A 103 -4.90 16.67 7.62
N LEU A 104 -4.41 17.54 6.74
CA LEU A 104 -3.73 18.77 7.09
C LEU A 104 -4.56 19.97 6.64
N ASP A 105 -4.40 21.07 7.35
CA ASP A 105 -4.96 22.36 6.93
C ASP A 105 -4.23 22.83 5.65
N PRO A 106 -4.94 23.10 4.55
CA PRO A 106 -4.32 23.41 3.26
C PRO A 106 -3.65 24.79 3.22
N THR A 107 -3.83 25.63 4.24
CA THR A 107 -3.22 26.96 4.34
C THR A 107 -1.96 26.93 5.19
N THR A 108 -1.99 26.19 6.29
CA THR A 108 -0.90 26.19 7.29
C THR A 108 -0.06 24.91 7.27
N GLY A 109 -0.54 23.83 6.65
CA GLY A 109 0.08 22.50 6.69
C GLY A 109 -0.01 21.81 8.07
N ALA A 110 -0.75 22.38 9.02
CA ALA A 110 -0.89 21.83 10.36
C ALA A 110 -1.82 20.60 10.38
N LEU A 111 -1.50 19.65 11.25
CA LEU A 111 -2.36 18.49 11.51
C LEU A 111 -3.74 18.95 12.01
N LEU A 112 -4.78 18.54 11.30
CA LEU A 112 -6.16 18.86 11.68
C LEU A 112 -6.64 17.89 12.77
N LYS A 113 -6.97 18.42 13.94
CA LYS A 113 -7.68 17.71 15.01
C LYS A 113 -9.19 18.00 14.99
N ALA A 114 -9.57 19.17 14.52
CA ALA A 114 -10.94 19.60 14.31
C ALA A 114 -11.04 20.39 12.99
N TRP A 115 -12.20 20.37 12.37
CA TRP A 115 -12.45 21.04 11.11
C TRP A 115 -13.79 21.77 11.13
N LEU A 116 -13.76 23.07 10.82
CA LEU A 116 -14.97 23.83 10.58
C LEU A 116 -15.50 23.44 9.20
N ASN A 117 -16.52 22.60 9.18
CA ASN A 117 -17.12 22.11 7.95
C ASN A 117 -17.82 23.24 7.21
N PRO A 118 -17.33 23.68 6.03
CA PRO A 118 -17.91 24.82 5.30
C PRO A 118 -19.26 24.52 4.68
N PHE A 119 -19.70 23.28 4.66
CA PHE A 119 -20.97 22.84 4.10
C PHE A 119 -22.10 22.80 5.14
N THR A 120 -21.76 22.59 6.41
CA THR A 120 -22.73 22.46 7.51
C THR A 120 -22.61 23.59 8.53
N GLY A 121 -21.52 24.34 8.52
CA GLY A 121 -21.20 25.36 9.52
C GLY A 121 -20.86 24.80 10.90
N ARG A 122 -20.71 23.48 11.05
CA ARG A 122 -20.36 22.82 12.31
C ARG A 122 -18.87 22.51 12.38
N THR A 123 -18.31 22.61 13.57
CA THR A 123 -16.96 22.05 13.83
C THR A 123 -17.11 20.58 14.18
N VAL A 124 -16.36 19.74 13.48
CA VAL A 124 -16.31 18.28 13.67
C VAL A 124 -14.90 17.84 14.01
N ASP A 125 -14.78 16.78 14.82
CA ASP A 125 -13.48 16.17 15.10
C ASP A 125 -13.00 15.41 13.88
N VAL A 126 -11.77 15.67 13.46
CA VAL A 126 -11.11 14.95 12.36
C VAL A 126 -10.67 13.58 12.83
N VAL A 127 -11.05 12.54 12.11
CA VAL A 127 -10.57 11.19 12.34
C VAL A 127 -9.57 10.83 11.25
N GLN A 128 -8.32 10.69 11.64
CA GLN A 128 -7.22 10.34 10.74
C GLN A 128 -7.38 8.91 10.21
N VAL A 129 -6.71 8.59 9.10
CA VAL A 129 -6.64 7.22 8.59
C VAL A 129 -5.61 6.45 9.41
N VAL A 130 -6.07 5.45 10.17
CA VAL A 130 -5.25 4.63 11.08
C VAL A 130 -5.63 3.16 10.84
N ASN A 131 -5.30 2.65 9.67
CA ASN A 131 -5.73 1.33 9.23
C ASN A 131 -4.69 0.26 9.58
N ASP A 132 -5.07 -0.71 10.41
CA ASP A 132 -4.23 -1.83 10.84
C ASP A 132 -5.07 -3.12 11.07
N PRO A 133 -4.98 -4.13 10.17
CA PRO A 133 -4.15 -4.20 8.98
C PRO A 133 -4.84 -3.72 7.70
N VAL A 134 -4.01 -3.61 6.62
CA VAL A 134 -4.47 -3.45 5.22
C VAL A 134 -3.77 -4.51 4.37
N ASN A 135 -4.18 -5.76 4.54
CA ASN A 135 -3.54 -6.91 3.90
C ASN A 135 -4.06 -7.14 2.49
N MET A 136 -3.18 -7.51 1.57
CA MET A 136 -3.58 -7.96 0.22
C MET A 136 -3.97 -9.43 0.23
N ARG A 137 -4.88 -9.81 -0.69
CA ARG A 137 -5.13 -11.21 -0.98
C ARG A 137 -3.85 -11.86 -1.51
N PRO A 138 -3.60 -13.14 -1.15
CA PRO A 138 -2.47 -13.88 -1.70
C PRO A 138 -2.49 -13.92 -3.23
N MET A 139 -1.32 -13.72 -3.84
CA MET A 139 -1.12 -13.77 -5.29
C MET A 139 -0.21 -14.93 -5.63
N PHE A 140 -0.45 -15.59 -6.76
CA PHE A 140 0.25 -16.80 -7.17
C PHE A 140 0.70 -16.71 -8.64
N ALA A 141 1.66 -17.54 -9.01
CA ALA A 141 2.18 -17.62 -10.38
C ALA A 141 1.12 -18.07 -11.39
N THR A 142 0.08 -18.78 -10.94
CA THR A 142 -1.12 -19.12 -11.74
C THR A 142 -2.38 -18.89 -10.92
N ASP A 143 -3.52 -18.73 -11.60
CA ASP A 143 -4.84 -18.72 -10.96
C ASP A 143 -5.38 -20.14 -10.74
N ASP A 144 -6.59 -20.27 -10.20
CA ASP A 144 -7.24 -21.55 -9.94
C ASP A 144 -7.58 -22.37 -11.22
N HIS A 145 -7.51 -21.73 -12.40
CA HIS A 145 -7.73 -22.34 -13.71
C HIS A 145 -6.42 -22.63 -14.45
N GLY A 146 -5.25 -22.42 -13.81
CA GLY A 146 -3.94 -22.62 -14.41
C GLY A 146 -3.49 -21.49 -15.36
N LYS A 147 -4.21 -20.38 -15.44
CA LYS A 147 -3.81 -19.22 -16.22
C LYS A 147 -2.63 -18.53 -15.53
N PRO A 148 -1.51 -18.29 -16.24
CA PRO A 148 -0.37 -17.59 -15.67
C PRO A 148 -0.72 -16.19 -15.19
N PHE A 149 -0.05 -15.75 -14.11
CA PHE A 149 -0.13 -14.37 -13.65
C PHE A 149 0.33 -13.44 -14.79
N SER A 150 -0.44 -12.39 -15.02
CA SER A 150 -0.12 -11.35 -16.00
C SER A 150 0.29 -10.07 -15.29
N PHE A 151 1.46 -9.56 -15.64
CA PHE A 151 1.96 -8.32 -15.07
C PHE A 151 1.10 -7.09 -15.45
N GLY A 152 0.49 -7.13 -16.65
CA GLY A 152 -0.45 -6.09 -17.11
C GLY A 152 0.19 -4.73 -17.42
N GLY A 153 1.51 -4.61 -17.31
CA GLY A 153 2.22 -3.36 -17.50
C GLY A 153 2.59 -3.08 -18.96
N ARG A 154 2.76 -1.80 -19.28
CA ARG A 154 3.27 -1.30 -20.57
C ARG A 154 4.72 -0.87 -20.40
N ILE A 155 5.57 -1.25 -21.37
CA ILE A 155 6.99 -0.87 -21.41
C ILE A 155 7.19 0.17 -22.50
N GLU A 156 7.74 1.32 -22.14
CA GLU A 156 8.00 2.43 -23.04
C GLU A 156 9.19 3.26 -22.55
N GLY A 157 10.11 3.60 -23.45
CA GLY A 157 11.24 4.49 -23.15
C GLY A 157 12.11 4.08 -21.95
N GLY A 158 12.28 2.77 -21.70
CA GLY A 158 13.05 2.29 -20.53
C GLY A 158 12.28 2.32 -19.21
N ARG A 159 11.00 2.66 -19.23
CA ARG A 159 10.08 2.66 -18.08
C ARG A 159 9.03 1.57 -18.22
N VAL A 160 8.54 1.13 -17.09
CA VAL A 160 7.39 0.23 -16.99
C VAL A 160 6.27 0.98 -16.28
N PHE A 161 5.11 1.02 -16.92
CA PHE A 161 3.89 1.67 -16.42
C PHE A 161 2.88 0.59 -16.05
N ILE A 162 2.32 0.67 -14.86
CA ILE A 162 1.32 -0.27 -14.36
C ILE A 162 0.19 0.54 -13.75
N SER A 163 -1.01 0.35 -14.28
CA SER A 163 -2.23 0.90 -13.68
C SER A 163 -2.96 -0.19 -12.91
N SER A 164 -3.50 0.17 -11.76
CA SER A 164 -4.37 -0.67 -10.95
C SER A 164 -5.62 0.13 -10.60
N GLU A 165 -6.75 -0.34 -11.10
CA GLU A 165 -8.05 0.28 -10.90
C GLU A 165 -8.85 -0.59 -9.93
N ILE A 166 -9.28 -0.01 -8.81
CA ILE A 166 -9.97 -0.72 -7.75
C ILE A 166 -11.35 -0.10 -7.55
N PRO A 167 -12.38 -0.61 -8.26
CA PRO A 167 -13.75 -0.21 -8.01
C PRO A 167 -14.21 -0.81 -6.66
N LEU A 168 -14.65 0.05 -5.75
CA LEU A 168 -15.17 -0.32 -4.45
C LEU A 168 -16.68 -0.08 -4.43
N PHE A 169 -17.44 -1.17 -4.40
CA PHE A 169 -18.89 -1.14 -4.28
C PHE A 169 -19.33 -2.26 -3.34
N TYR A 170 -19.71 -1.92 -2.14
CA TYR A 170 -20.12 -2.88 -1.14
C TYR A 170 -21.04 -2.27 -0.09
N LYS A 171 -21.68 -3.12 0.73
CA LYS A 171 -22.47 -2.66 1.88
C LYS A 171 -21.57 -1.86 2.81
N ASN A 172 -21.99 -0.63 3.13
CA ASN A 172 -21.23 0.23 4.02
C ASN A 172 -21.09 -0.44 5.41
N PRO A 173 -19.89 -0.53 6.00
CA PRO A 173 -19.69 -1.10 7.34
C PRO A 173 -20.50 -0.39 8.44
N LEU A 174 -20.91 0.86 8.20
CA LEU A 174 -21.73 1.67 9.08
C LEU A 174 -23.23 1.65 8.71
N ALA A 175 -23.64 0.80 7.74
CA ALA A 175 -25.05 0.71 7.34
C ALA A 175 -25.95 0.28 8.51
N GLY A 176 -27.18 0.80 8.56
CA GLY A 176 -28.14 0.52 9.62
C GLY A 176 -28.07 1.54 10.75
N ASP A 177 -27.17 1.38 11.70
CA ASP A 177 -27.15 2.14 12.96
C ASP A 177 -26.54 3.56 12.85
N TYR A 178 -25.89 3.88 11.72
CA TYR A 178 -25.09 5.11 11.54
C TYR A 178 -25.56 5.95 10.34
N GLN A 179 -26.85 5.98 10.06
CA GLN A 179 -27.43 6.68 8.89
C GLN A 179 -27.23 8.20 8.93
N ASP A 180 -27.01 8.78 10.12
CA ASP A 180 -26.66 10.20 10.26
C ASP A 180 -25.30 10.54 9.63
N TYR A 181 -24.45 9.56 9.44
CA TYR A 181 -23.09 9.73 8.94
C TYR A 181 -22.92 9.27 7.49
N VAL A 182 -23.57 8.17 7.11
CA VAL A 182 -23.32 7.49 5.81
C VAL A 182 -24.59 6.81 5.29
N GLY A 183 -24.61 6.55 3.97
CA GLY A 183 -25.60 5.68 3.34
C GLY A 183 -25.36 4.19 3.60
N ASN A 184 -26.25 3.36 3.07
CA ASN A 184 -26.18 1.90 3.22
C ASN A 184 -25.18 1.23 2.27
N GLN A 185 -24.81 1.89 1.19
CA GLN A 185 -23.83 1.41 0.21
C GLN A 185 -22.62 2.33 0.25
N TYR A 186 -21.47 1.76 -0.08
CA TYR A 186 -20.23 2.48 -0.23
C TYR A 186 -19.77 2.42 -1.68
N HIS A 187 -19.45 3.58 -2.24
CA HIS A 187 -18.94 3.71 -3.60
C HIS A 187 -17.64 4.49 -3.58
N ALA A 188 -16.61 3.90 -4.15
CA ALA A 188 -15.37 4.61 -4.44
C ALA A 188 -14.68 4.00 -5.65
N MET A 189 -13.80 4.77 -6.27
CA MET A 189 -12.84 4.31 -7.24
C MET A 189 -11.45 4.72 -6.77
N GLU A 190 -10.54 3.76 -6.68
CA GLU A 190 -9.13 4.03 -6.46
C GLU A 190 -8.35 3.67 -7.72
N ILE A 191 -7.44 4.55 -8.11
CA ILE A 191 -6.58 4.38 -9.27
C ILE A 191 -5.14 4.59 -8.80
N PHE A 192 -4.29 3.59 -9.01
CA PHE A 192 -2.86 3.65 -8.73
C PHE A 192 -2.10 3.50 -10.04
N ASP A 193 -1.27 4.48 -10.37
CA ASP A 193 -0.36 4.41 -11.50
C ASP A 193 1.07 4.34 -10.99
N PHE A 194 1.72 3.19 -11.19
CA PHE A 194 3.12 2.99 -10.85
C PHE A 194 3.99 3.18 -12.08
N VAL A 195 5.07 3.93 -11.92
CA VAL A 195 6.11 4.12 -12.94
C VAL A 195 7.44 3.70 -12.36
N VAL A 196 8.08 2.72 -12.97
CA VAL A 196 9.33 2.13 -12.47
C VAL A 196 10.37 2.03 -13.57
N ASP A 197 11.64 2.14 -13.23
CA ASP A 197 12.75 1.88 -14.16
C ASP A 197 12.77 0.40 -14.56
N LYS A 198 12.80 0.15 -15.88
CA LYS A 198 12.79 -1.21 -16.43
C LYS A 198 14.00 -2.02 -16.01
N ALA A 199 15.21 -1.42 -16.04
CA ALA A 199 16.43 -2.12 -15.71
C ALA A 199 16.44 -2.55 -14.23
N ASP A 200 15.95 -1.69 -13.33
CA ASP A 200 15.82 -2.00 -11.91
C ASP A 200 14.78 -3.09 -11.66
N LEU A 201 13.63 -2.97 -12.31
CA LEU A 201 12.54 -3.94 -12.13
C LEU A 201 12.95 -5.34 -12.57
N LEU A 202 13.57 -5.45 -13.74
CA LEU A 202 13.93 -6.74 -14.34
C LEU A 202 15.23 -7.34 -13.81
N ASN A 203 16.00 -6.61 -13.03
CA ASN A 203 17.24 -7.13 -12.43
C ASN A 203 16.92 -8.13 -11.32
N ARG A 204 17.30 -9.42 -11.50
CA ARG A 204 17.05 -10.48 -10.51
C ARG A 204 17.83 -10.30 -9.21
N ASP A 205 18.98 -9.62 -9.27
CA ASP A 205 19.85 -9.42 -8.10
C ASP A 205 19.31 -8.30 -7.18
N LYS A 206 18.42 -7.45 -7.68
CA LYS A 206 17.76 -6.42 -6.89
C LYS A 206 16.47 -6.97 -6.24
N PRO A 207 16.39 -7.04 -4.92
CA PRO A 207 15.19 -7.57 -4.26
C PRO A 207 14.00 -6.60 -4.32
N GLU A 208 14.23 -5.33 -4.66
CA GLU A 208 13.21 -4.29 -4.71
C GLU A 208 13.31 -3.45 -5.97
N ALA A 209 12.20 -2.86 -6.35
CA ALA A 209 12.13 -1.76 -7.29
C ALA A 209 11.60 -0.52 -6.56
N SER A 210 11.99 0.67 -7.05
CA SER A 210 11.61 1.96 -6.47
C SER A 210 10.67 2.71 -7.44
N PRO A 211 9.38 2.35 -7.50
CA PRO A 211 8.43 3.07 -8.32
C PRO A 211 8.10 4.42 -7.72
N SER A 212 7.80 5.41 -8.58
CA SER A 212 6.88 6.49 -8.22
C SER A 212 5.44 6.00 -8.40
N VAL A 213 4.54 6.52 -7.60
CA VAL A 213 3.11 6.19 -7.66
C VAL A 213 2.28 7.47 -7.71
N SER A 214 1.28 7.50 -8.59
CA SER A 214 0.16 8.42 -8.51
C SER A 214 -1.03 7.67 -7.92
N TRP A 215 -1.77 8.29 -7.02
CA TRP A 215 -2.98 7.75 -6.45
C TRP A 215 -4.10 8.75 -6.56
N VAL A 216 -5.20 8.31 -7.18
CA VAL A 216 -6.44 9.07 -7.24
C VAL A 216 -7.53 8.26 -6.57
N ARG A 217 -8.29 8.89 -5.68
CA ARG A 217 -9.48 8.31 -5.09
C ARG A 217 -10.66 9.24 -5.27
N VAL A 218 -11.72 8.71 -5.85
CA VAL A 218 -13.03 9.37 -5.89
C VAL A 218 -13.94 8.60 -4.95
N ALA A 219 -14.48 9.25 -3.93
CA ALA A 219 -15.24 8.59 -2.87
C ALA A 219 -16.33 9.49 -2.32
N GLU A 220 -17.31 8.90 -1.65
CA GLU A 220 -18.27 9.58 -0.81
C GLU A 220 -17.59 10.31 0.35
N TRP A 221 -18.33 11.22 1.01
CA TRP A 221 -17.86 11.93 2.19
C TRP A 221 -17.40 10.97 3.28
N LEU A 222 -16.34 11.34 3.99
CA LEU A 222 -15.90 10.59 5.16
C LEU A 222 -16.94 10.70 6.28
N PRO A 223 -17.19 9.62 7.04
CA PRO A 223 -18.27 9.61 8.03
C PRO A 223 -18.10 10.69 9.11
N TRP A 224 -16.88 10.98 9.53
CA TRP A 224 -16.59 12.01 10.52
C TRP A 224 -16.86 13.45 10.03
N MET A 225 -17.02 13.67 8.72
CA MET A 225 -17.39 14.98 8.17
C MET A 225 -18.84 15.36 8.46
N GLU A 226 -19.69 14.43 8.89
CA GLU A 226 -21.10 14.62 9.27
C GLU A 226 -21.92 15.36 8.20
N MET A 227 -21.78 14.91 6.97
CA MET A 227 -22.42 15.58 5.82
C MET A 227 -23.92 15.29 5.69
N GLY A 228 -24.50 14.38 6.48
CA GLY A 228 -25.94 14.18 6.59
C GLY A 228 -26.63 13.82 5.27
N GLY A 229 -26.01 13.02 4.40
CA GLY A 229 -26.57 12.68 3.09
C GLY A 229 -26.50 13.80 2.04
N ARG A 230 -25.75 14.87 2.30
CA ARG A 230 -25.50 15.93 1.30
C ARG A 230 -24.90 15.35 0.03
N ALA A 231 -25.47 15.69 -1.12
CA ALA A 231 -24.93 15.32 -2.42
C ALA A 231 -23.51 15.87 -2.61
N GLY A 232 -22.66 15.07 -3.23
CA GLY A 232 -21.28 15.41 -3.52
C GLY A 232 -20.34 14.26 -3.19
N LEU A 233 -19.06 14.47 -3.49
CA LEU A 233 -18.00 13.50 -3.29
C LEU A 233 -16.66 14.21 -3.03
N MET A 234 -15.67 13.43 -2.64
CA MET A 234 -14.28 13.87 -2.53
C MET A 234 -13.45 13.30 -3.67
N VAL A 235 -12.52 14.09 -4.14
CA VAL A 235 -11.44 13.67 -5.04
C VAL A 235 -10.13 13.85 -4.30
N MET A 236 -9.47 12.74 -3.99
CA MET A 236 -8.11 12.73 -3.44
C MET A 236 -7.15 12.51 -4.61
N ASN A 237 -6.09 13.29 -4.64
CA ASN A 237 -5.03 13.17 -5.64
C ASN A 237 -3.68 13.29 -4.93
N ALA A 238 -2.89 12.24 -4.96
CA ALA A 238 -1.60 12.20 -4.30
C ALA A 238 -0.54 11.55 -5.19
N THR A 239 0.70 11.89 -4.92
CA THR A 239 1.88 11.25 -5.50
C THR A 239 2.76 10.70 -4.40
N GLY A 240 3.46 9.62 -4.68
CA GLY A 240 4.28 8.95 -3.68
C GLY A 240 5.40 8.14 -4.29
N GLN A 241 6.19 7.54 -3.40
CA GLN A 241 7.31 6.69 -3.75
C GLN A 241 7.67 5.75 -2.60
N LYS A 242 8.46 4.72 -2.88
CA LYS A 242 9.16 3.99 -1.83
C LYS A 242 10.24 4.85 -1.22
N VAL A 243 10.37 4.77 0.12
CA VAL A 243 11.43 5.39 0.91
C VAL A 243 12.19 4.32 1.70
N ALA A 244 13.45 4.59 2.03
CA ALA A 244 14.32 3.56 2.64
C ALA A 244 13.98 3.28 4.11
N GLY A 245 13.30 4.20 4.80
CA GLY A 245 12.96 4.03 6.22
C GLY A 245 12.16 5.20 6.77
N ILE A 246 11.73 5.03 8.02
CA ILE A 246 10.92 6.02 8.76
C ILE A 246 11.61 7.40 8.82
N ASP A 247 12.93 7.43 8.93
CA ASP A 247 13.71 8.67 9.01
C ASP A 247 13.60 9.53 7.74
N GLN A 248 13.18 8.95 6.61
CA GLN A 248 12.95 9.66 5.36
C GLN A 248 11.52 10.21 5.21
N LEU A 249 10.64 9.91 6.14
CA LEU A 249 9.30 10.49 6.17
C LEU A 249 9.35 11.97 6.56
N PRO A 250 8.39 12.79 6.10
CA PRO A 250 8.21 14.15 6.59
C PRO A 250 8.11 14.22 8.11
N PRO A 251 8.58 15.32 8.73
CA PRO A 251 8.55 15.47 10.20
C PRO A 251 7.17 15.15 10.81
N ILE A 252 6.10 15.64 10.20
CA ILE A 252 4.73 15.44 10.70
C ILE A 252 4.34 13.96 10.81
N LEU A 253 4.69 13.13 9.83
CA LEU A 253 4.45 11.67 9.91
C LEU A 253 5.37 11.02 10.93
N ARG A 254 6.64 11.35 10.89
CA ARG A 254 7.66 10.74 11.75
C ARG A 254 7.39 11.02 13.23
N ASP A 255 7.08 12.27 13.56
CA ASP A 255 6.86 12.69 14.95
C ASP A 255 5.59 12.05 15.53
N GLU A 256 4.49 12.03 14.77
CA GLU A 256 3.24 11.36 15.16
C GLU A 256 3.40 9.83 15.25
N ILE A 257 4.19 9.20 14.37
CA ILE A 257 4.48 7.77 14.47
C ILE A 257 5.21 7.46 15.79
N HIS A 258 6.19 8.26 16.17
CA HIS A 258 6.93 8.01 17.39
C HIS A 258 6.13 8.31 18.65
N SER A 259 5.25 9.31 18.66
CA SER A 259 4.45 9.68 19.83
C SER A 259 3.18 8.84 19.99
N ASP A 260 2.35 8.78 18.94
CA ASP A 260 0.99 8.28 19.04
C ASP A 260 0.73 6.97 18.29
N TYR A 261 1.60 6.64 17.30
CA TYR A 261 1.43 5.45 16.46
C TYR A 261 2.68 4.55 16.39
N PRO A 262 3.31 4.16 17.52
CA PRO A 262 4.59 3.43 17.51
C PRO A 262 4.52 2.06 16.78
N ALA A 263 3.34 1.46 16.66
CA ALA A 263 3.16 0.24 15.89
C ALA A 263 3.47 0.41 14.39
N TRP A 264 3.38 1.63 13.85
CA TRP A 264 3.66 1.94 12.44
C TRP A 264 5.15 2.07 12.12
N THR A 265 6.04 1.87 13.09
CA THR A 265 7.48 1.73 12.85
C THR A 265 7.86 0.40 12.22
N ALA A 266 6.95 -0.60 12.22
CA ALA A 266 7.17 -1.92 11.62
C ALA A 266 5.88 -2.43 10.94
N PRO A 267 5.98 -3.31 9.91
CA PRO A 267 4.80 -3.95 9.34
C PRO A 267 4.14 -4.91 10.34
N PRO A 268 2.86 -5.31 10.10
CA PRO A 268 2.24 -6.38 10.88
C PRO A 268 3.03 -7.69 10.78
N PRO A 269 2.87 -8.66 11.70
CA PRO A 269 3.43 -10.00 11.57
C PRO A 269 3.04 -10.65 10.24
N VAL A 270 3.93 -11.46 9.65
CA VAL A 270 3.72 -12.11 8.33
C VAL A 270 2.48 -13.02 8.29
N ASP A 271 2.05 -13.51 9.43
CA ASP A 271 0.88 -14.38 9.60
C ASP A 271 -0.40 -13.63 10.02
N ASP A 272 -0.36 -12.29 10.02
CA ASP A 272 -1.52 -11.48 10.39
C ASP A 272 -2.73 -11.81 9.49
N ALA A 273 -3.76 -12.40 10.10
CA ALA A 273 -5.00 -12.80 9.46
C ALA A 273 -6.20 -11.97 9.92
N ARG A 274 -5.97 -10.87 10.64
CA ARG A 274 -7.05 -9.97 11.05
C ARG A 274 -7.77 -9.42 9.81
N PRO A 275 -9.08 -9.16 9.90
CA PRO A 275 -9.80 -8.44 8.87
C PRO A 275 -9.19 -7.07 8.62
N ASN A 276 -9.14 -6.65 7.35
CA ASN A 276 -8.67 -5.32 7.01
C ASN A 276 -9.51 -4.24 7.69
N GLU A 277 -8.82 -3.23 8.21
CA GLU A 277 -9.42 -2.01 8.70
C GLU A 277 -9.60 -0.99 7.57
N THR A 278 -10.65 -0.22 7.65
CA THR A 278 -10.94 0.90 6.76
C THR A 278 -11.29 2.12 7.61
N SER A 279 -11.25 3.31 7.03
CA SER A 279 -11.68 4.53 7.74
C SER A 279 -13.08 4.39 8.34
N TRP A 280 -13.99 3.60 7.73
CA TRP A 280 -15.35 3.35 8.24
C TRP A 280 -15.36 2.42 9.45
N THR A 281 -14.62 1.31 9.41
CA THR A 281 -14.53 0.38 10.55
C THR A 281 -13.77 1.01 11.71
N TYR A 282 -12.76 1.82 11.43
CA TYR A 282 -12.05 2.60 12.45
C TYR A 282 -12.97 3.67 13.09
N PHE A 283 -13.73 4.42 12.29
CA PHE A 283 -14.69 5.40 12.81
C PHE A 283 -15.74 4.75 13.71
N LYS A 284 -16.18 3.54 13.40
CA LYS A 284 -17.08 2.76 14.27
C LYS A 284 -16.46 2.52 15.65
N LYS A 285 -15.16 2.21 15.72
CA LYS A 285 -14.44 2.06 17.00
C LYS A 285 -14.37 3.39 17.75
N VAL A 286 -14.11 4.50 17.04
CA VAL A 286 -14.08 5.85 17.63
C VAL A 286 -15.42 6.19 18.25
N LEU A 287 -16.54 5.96 17.55
CA LEU A 287 -17.89 6.20 18.08
C LEU A 287 -18.20 5.33 19.31
N ALA A 288 -17.81 4.05 19.29
CA ALA A 288 -17.98 3.15 20.42
C ALA A 288 -17.22 3.64 21.66
N ALA A 289 -15.96 4.09 21.47
CA ALA A 289 -15.15 4.65 22.56
C ALA A 289 -15.75 5.96 23.11
N ARG A 290 -16.23 6.87 22.24
CA ARG A 290 -16.91 8.10 22.67
C ARG A 290 -18.15 7.79 23.52
N LYS A 291 -18.96 6.82 23.10
CA LYS A 291 -20.16 6.40 23.83
C LYS A 291 -19.82 5.82 25.22
N ALA A 292 -18.78 4.98 25.30
CA ALA A 292 -18.33 4.41 26.56
C ALA A 292 -17.85 5.49 27.55
N ASN A 293 -17.15 6.51 27.07
CA ASN A 293 -16.64 7.61 27.87
C ASN A 293 -17.74 8.63 28.28
N ALA A 294 -18.88 8.64 27.59
CA ALA A 294 -20.02 9.52 27.88
C ALA A 294 -21.02 8.91 28.90
N THR A 295 -20.83 7.64 29.25
CA THR A 295 -21.66 6.97 30.26
C THR A 295 -20.98 7.13 31.62
N PRO A 296 -21.61 7.84 32.60
CA PRO A 296 -21.03 8.14 33.92
C PRO A 296 -20.80 6.91 34.77
#